data_fd5ff956e53d66b1d4cd7d713413822f
#
_entry.id   fd5ff956e53d66b1d4cd7d713413822f
#
_cell.length_a   1.000
_cell.length_b   1.000
_cell.length_c   1.000
_cell.angle_alpha   90.00
_cell.angle_beta   90.00
_cell.angle_gamma   90.00
#
_symmetry.space_group_name_H-M   'P 1'
#
loop_
_entity.id
_entity.type
_entity.pdbx_description
1 polymer ?
#
loop_
_entity_poly.entity_id
_entity_poly.type
_entity_poly.pdbx_seq_one_letter_code
_entity_poly.pdbx_strand_id
1 'polypeptide(L)'
;MAHRTAMIDVGGGFRAIYGAGVMDRMLEDGISVDHCYGVSAGSANMVSFIAKQHGRNHTFYTQYAFRKEYASFDSYVKNHNFANLDYVYSTLSNHDGENPVDYAAFEANPTGFTVVACNAEDGSTKYFGKSDVGYDNFDILKA
;
A
#
# COMPACT_ATOMS: atom_id res chain seq x y z
N MET A 1 -23.68 8.97 -20.35
CA MET A 1 -23.13 7.97 -19.38
C MET A 1 -22.00 8.67 -18.64
N ALA A 2 -21.99 8.66 -17.32
CA ALA A 2 -20.86 9.17 -16.57
C ALA A 2 -19.64 8.26 -16.86
N HIS A 3 -18.54 8.83 -17.30
CA HIS A 3 -17.29 8.09 -17.44
C HIS A 3 -16.75 7.75 -16.04
N ARG A 4 -16.44 6.49 -15.82
CA ARG A 4 -15.73 6.05 -14.62
C ARG A 4 -14.27 5.86 -14.93
N THR A 5 -13.41 6.27 -14.01
CA THR A 5 -11.96 6.17 -14.11
C THR A 5 -11.42 5.18 -13.10
N ALA A 6 -10.45 4.38 -13.50
CA ALA A 6 -9.75 3.48 -12.59
C ALA A 6 -8.24 3.64 -12.75
N MET A 7 -7.53 3.46 -11.64
CA MET A 7 -6.08 3.42 -11.61
C MET A 7 -5.63 2.03 -11.15
N ILE A 8 -4.60 1.49 -11.83
CA ILE A 8 -4.03 0.19 -11.52
C ILE A 8 -2.53 0.37 -11.27
N ASP A 9 -2.05 -0.03 -10.10
CA ASP A 9 -0.63 -0.14 -9.79
C ASP A 9 -0.28 -1.60 -9.54
N VAL A 10 0.52 -2.17 -10.44
CA VAL A 10 0.93 -3.58 -10.39
C VAL A 10 2.11 -3.83 -9.44
N GLY A 11 2.61 -2.79 -8.78
CA GLY A 11 3.70 -2.89 -7.82
C GLY A 11 5.05 -3.16 -8.49
N GLY A 12 5.78 -4.12 -7.93
CA GLY A 12 7.12 -4.51 -8.42
C GLY A 12 8.25 -4.23 -7.43
N GLY A 13 7.99 -4.35 -6.14
CA GLY A 13 8.94 -4.08 -5.07
C GLY A 13 9.40 -2.63 -5.11
N PHE A 14 10.72 -2.39 -5.10
CA PHE A 14 11.28 -1.03 -5.13
C PHE A 14 10.96 -0.22 -6.41
N ARG A 15 10.63 -0.88 -7.52
CA ARG A 15 10.25 -0.18 -8.75
C ARG A 15 8.93 0.57 -8.62
N ALA A 16 8.12 0.20 -7.64
CA ALA A 16 6.85 0.87 -7.35
C ALA A 16 7.03 2.32 -6.85
N ILE A 17 8.27 2.76 -6.54
CA ILE A 17 8.59 4.18 -6.29
C ILE A 17 8.18 5.08 -7.47
N TYR A 18 8.24 4.57 -8.71
CA TYR A 18 7.77 5.31 -9.88
C TYR A 18 6.25 5.59 -9.79
N GLY A 19 5.46 4.56 -9.46
CA GLY A 19 4.02 4.69 -9.23
C GLY A 19 3.71 5.67 -8.10
N ALA A 20 4.48 5.60 -7.00
CA ALA A 20 4.37 6.54 -5.89
C ALA A 20 4.57 8.00 -6.34
N GLY A 21 5.60 8.28 -7.15
CA GLY A 21 5.84 9.62 -7.70
C GLY A 21 4.73 10.10 -8.64
N VAL A 22 4.16 9.21 -9.45
CA VAL A 22 2.99 9.54 -10.29
C VAL A 22 1.80 9.92 -9.42
N MET A 23 1.53 9.15 -8.35
CA MET A 23 0.42 9.40 -7.44
C MET A 23 0.61 10.71 -6.65
N ASP A 24 1.82 11.00 -6.20
CA ASP A 24 2.14 12.28 -5.55
C ASP A 24 1.86 13.44 -6.51
N ARG A 25 2.27 13.32 -7.78
CA ARG A 25 1.96 14.34 -8.79
C ARG A 25 0.46 14.48 -9.04
N MET A 26 -0.28 13.37 -9.08
CA MET A 26 -1.74 13.42 -9.23
C MET A 26 -2.40 14.14 -8.04
N LEU A 27 -1.90 13.93 -6.81
CA LEU A 27 -2.38 14.64 -5.63
C LEU A 27 -2.12 16.16 -5.74
N GLU A 28 -0.94 16.56 -6.20
CA GLU A 28 -0.60 17.98 -6.45
C GLU A 28 -1.53 18.63 -7.46
N ASP A 29 -1.86 17.91 -8.55
CA ASP A 29 -2.73 18.40 -9.61
C ASP A 29 -4.24 18.27 -9.26
N GLY A 30 -4.58 17.73 -8.07
CA GLY A 30 -5.96 17.53 -7.65
C GLY A 30 -6.71 16.47 -8.45
N ILE A 31 -5.97 15.54 -9.09
CA ILE A 31 -6.55 14.45 -9.88
C ILE A 31 -7.05 13.35 -8.94
N SER A 32 -8.28 12.91 -9.16
CA SER A 32 -8.90 11.80 -8.46
C SER A 32 -9.43 10.76 -9.44
N VAL A 33 -9.62 9.54 -8.96
CA VAL A 33 -10.18 8.42 -9.73
C VAL A 33 -11.33 7.78 -8.95
N ASP A 34 -12.21 7.08 -9.66
CA ASP A 34 -13.36 6.43 -9.02
C ASP A 34 -12.97 5.13 -8.30
N HIS A 35 -11.94 4.41 -8.80
CA HIS A 35 -11.49 3.16 -8.22
C HIS A 35 -9.99 2.93 -8.38
N CYS A 36 -9.34 2.40 -7.35
CA CYS A 36 -7.95 2.00 -7.33
C CYS A 36 -7.82 0.48 -7.19
N TYR A 37 -7.00 -0.13 -8.04
CA TYR A 37 -6.60 -1.54 -7.94
C TYR A 37 -5.11 -1.62 -7.64
N GLY A 38 -4.75 -2.28 -6.54
CA GLY A 38 -3.36 -2.46 -6.11
C GLY A 38 -2.93 -3.91 -6.11
N VAL A 39 -1.72 -4.17 -6.59
CA VAL A 39 -1.06 -5.48 -6.52
C VAL A 39 0.28 -5.30 -5.83
N SER A 40 0.61 -6.15 -4.84
CA SER A 40 1.91 -6.09 -4.14
C SER A 40 2.16 -4.67 -3.59
N ALA A 41 3.36 -4.09 -3.77
CA ALA A 41 3.71 -2.74 -3.36
C ALA A 41 2.78 -1.66 -3.91
N GLY A 42 2.09 -1.92 -5.04
CA GLY A 42 1.08 -1.02 -5.59
C GLY A 42 -0.13 -0.84 -4.66
N SER A 43 -0.47 -1.85 -3.87
CA SER A 43 -1.54 -1.74 -2.87
C SER A 43 -1.21 -0.70 -1.81
N ALA A 44 0.02 -0.71 -1.29
CA ALA A 44 0.50 0.28 -0.32
C ALA A 44 0.55 1.71 -0.90
N ASN A 45 0.97 1.84 -2.17
CA ASN A 45 0.95 3.12 -2.87
C ASN A 45 -0.47 3.70 -2.97
N MET A 46 -1.44 2.85 -3.35
CA MET A 46 -2.85 3.24 -3.49
C MET A 46 -3.47 3.67 -2.16
N VAL A 47 -3.14 2.99 -1.05
CA VAL A 47 -3.62 3.39 0.29
C VAL A 47 -3.20 4.82 0.61
N SER A 48 -1.93 5.17 0.40
CA SER A 48 -1.43 6.52 0.64
C SER A 48 -2.07 7.56 -0.29
N PHE A 49 -2.28 7.20 -1.57
CA PHE A 49 -2.97 8.06 -2.53
C PHE A 49 -4.42 8.35 -2.12
N ILE A 50 -5.18 7.31 -1.74
CA ILE A 50 -6.57 7.44 -1.29
C ILE A 50 -6.64 8.25 0.01
N ALA A 51 -5.72 8.02 0.95
CA ALA A 51 -5.58 8.81 2.18
C ALA A 51 -5.06 10.24 1.95
N LYS A 52 -4.73 10.60 0.69
CA LYS A 52 -4.18 11.92 0.31
C LYS A 52 -2.88 12.28 1.04
N GLN A 53 -2.09 11.29 1.38
CA GLN A 53 -0.81 11.45 2.08
C GLN A 53 0.34 11.63 1.09
N HIS A 54 0.46 12.84 0.54
CA HIS A 54 1.56 13.23 -0.34
C HIS A 54 2.92 12.97 0.31
N GLY A 55 3.86 12.38 -0.44
CA GLY A 55 5.21 12.11 -0.01
C GLY A 55 5.38 10.92 0.96
N ARG A 56 4.29 10.33 1.47
CA ARG A 56 4.37 9.21 2.42
C ARG A 56 5.12 8.01 1.82
N ASN A 57 4.75 7.61 0.62
CA ASN A 57 5.41 6.49 -0.08
C ASN A 57 6.83 6.84 -0.48
N HIS A 58 7.08 8.07 -0.94
CA HIS A 58 8.43 8.55 -1.24
C HIS A 58 9.35 8.41 0.00
N THR A 59 8.88 8.83 1.17
CA THR A 59 9.62 8.69 2.42
C THR A 59 9.93 7.23 2.74
N PHE A 60 8.97 6.32 2.53
CA PHE A 60 9.21 4.89 2.69
C PHE A 60 10.35 4.42 1.78
N TYR A 61 10.26 4.64 0.48
CA TYR A 61 11.24 4.13 -0.50
C TYR A 61 12.63 4.76 -0.36
N THR A 62 12.73 6.00 0.14
CA THR A 62 14.01 6.73 0.22
C THR A 62 14.68 6.67 1.60
N GLN A 63 13.93 6.33 2.65
CA GLN A 63 14.44 6.32 4.02
C GLN A 63 14.27 4.97 4.71
N TYR A 64 13.02 4.49 4.84
CA TYR A 64 12.72 3.30 5.63
C TYR A 64 13.13 2.00 4.94
N ALA A 65 13.04 1.97 3.62
CA ALA A 65 13.37 0.79 2.83
C ALA A 65 14.86 0.40 2.90
N PHE A 66 15.73 1.29 3.36
CA PHE A 66 17.16 1.00 3.57
C PHE A 66 17.50 0.62 5.01
N ARG A 67 16.52 0.58 5.89
CA ARG A 67 16.74 0.18 7.28
C ARG A 67 16.94 -1.33 7.39
N LYS A 68 17.80 -1.75 8.33
CA LYS A 68 18.08 -3.18 8.59
C LYS A 68 16.86 -3.93 9.11
N GLU A 69 15.94 -3.22 9.76
CA GLU A 69 14.67 -3.73 10.25
C GLU A 69 13.73 -4.16 9.12
N TYR A 70 13.84 -3.49 7.96
CA TYR A 70 13.07 -3.84 6.76
C TYR A 70 13.71 -4.99 5.99
N ALA A 71 14.99 -4.88 5.63
CA ALA A 71 15.67 -5.88 4.83
C ALA A 71 17.13 -6.05 5.27
N SER A 72 17.47 -7.27 5.69
CA SER A 72 18.83 -7.60 6.06
C SER A 72 19.14 -9.07 5.82
N PHE A 73 20.42 -9.36 5.59
CA PHE A 73 20.89 -10.74 5.50
C PHE A 73 20.73 -11.50 6.81
N ASP A 74 20.86 -10.79 7.95
CA ASP A 74 20.64 -11.37 9.27
C ASP A 74 19.18 -11.80 9.45
N SER A 75 18.21 -11.04 8.93
CA SER A 75 16.80 -11.40 8.92
C SER A 75 16.54 -12.64 8.07
N TYR A 76 17.20 -12.74 6.91
CA TYR A 76 17.09 -13.90 6.05
C TYR A 76 17.61 -15.18 6.73
N VAL A 77 18.75 -15.10 7.42
CA VAL A 77 19.34 -16.25 8.12
C VAL A 77 18.47 -16.69 9.31
N LYS A 78 17.89 -15.73 10.05
CA LYS A 78 17.12 -16.03 11.26
C LYS A 78 15.66 -16.42 10.99
N ASN A 79 15.03 -15.77 10.02
CA ASN A 79 13.58 -15.85 9.82
C ASN A 79 13.20 -16.41 8.45
N HIS A 80 14.17 -16.75 7.61
CA HIS A 80 14.00 -17.16 6.21
C HIS A 80 13.26 -16.13 5.34
N ASN A 81 13.16 -14.88 5.81
CA ASN A 81 12.53 -13.76 5.12
C ASN A 81 13.54 -12.63 4.91
N PHE A 82 13.77 -12.26 3.65
CA PHE A 82 14.66 -11.15 3.31
C PHE A 82 14.01 -9.80 3.64
N ALA A 83 12.72 -9.65 3.38
CA ALA A 83 11.95 -8.44 3.66
C ALA A 83 10.97 -8.67 4.81
N ASN A 84 11.01 -7.80 5.81
CA ASN A 84 10.13 -7.86 6.97
C ASN A 84 8.89 -7.01 6.71
N LEU A 85 7.81 -7.64 6.25
CA LEU A 85 6.55 -6.97 5.98
C LEU A 85 5.84 -6.54 7.27
N ASP A 86 6.02 -7.26 8.38
CA ASP A 86 5.48 -6.85 9.68
C ASP A 86 6.09 -5.51 10.16
N TYR A 87 7.37 -5.27 9.89
CA TYR A 87 7.97 -3.98 10.16
C TYR A 87 7.29 -2.86 9.38
N VAL A 88 7.01 -3.07 8.09
CA VAL A 88 6.36 -2.07 7.24
C VAL A 88 4.93 -1.82 7.68
N TYR A 89 4.16 -2.87 7.86
CA TYR A 89 2.71 -2.76 7.99
C TYR A 89 2.24 -2.67 9.44
N SER A 90 2.92 -3.36 10.37
CA SER A 90 2.52 -3.35 11.77
C SER A 90 3.30 -2.35 12.63
N THR A 91 4.52 -1.95 12.21
CA THR A 91 5.35 -1.01 12.98
C THR A 91 5.33 0.38 12.38
N LEU A 92 5.77 0.53 11.11
CA LEU A 92 5.87 1.86 10.49
C LEU A 92 4.51 2.48 10.20
N SER A 93 3.57 1.67 9.68
CA SER A 93 2.28 2.15 9.16
C SER A 93 1.19 2.24 10.22
N ASN A 94 1.44 1.73 11.43
CA ASN A 94 0.49 1.80 12.53
C ASN A 94 0.29 3.26 13.00
N HIS A 95 -0.79 3.53 13.73
CA HIS A 95 -1.18 4.88 14.17
C HIS A 95 -0.10 5.59 15.00
N ASP A 96 0.71 4.81 15.73
CA ASP A 96 1.85 5.27 16.55
C ASP A 96 3.21 5.07 15.88
N GLY A 97 3.21 4.62 14.62
CA GLY A 97 4.43 4.39 13.84
C GLY A 97 5.06 5.67 13.32
N GLU A 98 6.28 5.54 12.76
CA GLU A 98 7.01 6.68 12.20
C GLU A 98 6.47 7.16 10.85
N ASN A 99 5.70 6.32 10.15
CA ASN A 99 5.11 6.62 8.84
C ASN A 99 3.65 6.16 8.78
N PRO A 100 2.78 6.68 9.67
CA PRO A 100 1.44 6.15 9.86
C PRO A 100 0.57 6.33 8.62
N VAL A 101 -0.38 5.41 8.46
CA VAL A 101 -1.49 5.58 7.51
C VAL A 101 -2.59 6.39 8.19
N ASP A 102 -3.07 7.44 7.52
CA ASP A 102 -4.28 8.13 7.93
C ASP A 102 -5.52 7.30 7.51
N TYR A 103 -5.89 6.38 8.37
CA TYR A 103 -7.04 5.50 8.13
C TYR A 103 -8.36 6.24 8.08
N ALA A 104 -8.50 7.32 8.85
CA ALA A 104 -9.72 8.12 8.84
C ALA A 104 -9.89 8.81 7.48
N ALA A 105 -8.84 9.39 6.93
CA ALA A 105 -8.86 9.97 5.58
C ALA A 105 -9.07 8.90 4.50
N PHE A 106 -8.44 7.72 4.64
CA PHE A 106 -8.65 6.60 3.72
C PHE A 106 -10.11 6.14 3.71
N GLU A 107 -10.71 5.91 4.87
CA GLU A 107 -12.10 5.47 5.00
C GLU A 107 -13.09 6.51 4.47
N ALA A 108 -12.88 7.77 4.80
CA ALA A 108 -13.76 8.87 4.38
C ALA A 108 -13.72 9.15 2.86
N ASN A 109 -12.66 8.73 2.17
CA ASN A 109 -12.52 8.97 0.75
C ASN A 109 -13.50 8.08 -0.07
N PRO A 110 -14.30 8.63 -0.98
CA PRO A 110 -15.27 7.86 -1.77
C PRO A 110 -14.64 6.94 -2.83
N THR A 111 -13.35 7.09 -3.11
CA THR A 111 -12.64 6.24 -4.08
C THR A 111 -12.71 4.78 -3.65
N GLY A 112 -13.20 3.92 -4.55
CA GLY A 112 -13.19 2.48 -4.34
C GLY A 112 -11.76 1.94 -4.30
N PHE A 113 -11.54 0.84 -3.57
CA PHE A 113 -10.23 0.21 -3.47
C PHE A 113 -10.35 -1.30 -3.51
N THR A 114 -9.44 -1.94 -4.25
CA THR A 114 -9.33 -3.39 -4.33
C THR A 114 -7.86 -3.80 -4.31
N VAL A 115 -7.50 -4.64 -3.35
CA VAL A 115 -6.22 -5.37 -3.34
C VAL A 115 -6.40 -6.66 -4.13
N VAL A 116 -5.47 -6.94 -5.03
CA VAL A 116 -5.43 -8.18 -5.79
C VAL A 116 -4.31 -9.05 -5.25
N ALA A 117 -4.66 -10.23 -4.78
CA ALA A 117 -3.75 -11.20 -4.21
C ALA A 117 -3.89 -12.57 -4.88
N CYS A 118 -2.92 -13.45 -4.65
CA CYS A 118 -2.94 -14.83 -5.12
C CYS A 118 -3.06 -15.76 -3.92
N ASN A 119 -4.01 -16.70 -3.99
CA ASN A 119 -4.09 -17.77 -3.01
C ASN A 119 -2.89 -18.73 -3.20
N ALA A 120 -2.10 -18.90 -2.15
CA ALA A 120 -0.90 -19.72 -2.20
C ALA A 120 -1.18 -21.23 -2.32
N GLU A 121 -2.40 -21.68 -1.99
CA GLU A 121 -2.77 -23.10 -2.04
C GLU A 121 -3.12 -23.57 -3.46
N ASP A 122 -3.84 -22.73 -4.21
CA ASP A 122 -4.41 -23.14 -5.52
C ASP A 122 -4.08 -22.20 -6.68
N GLY A 123 -3.37 -21.10 -6.39
CA GLY A 123 -3.01 -20.08 -7.37
C GLY A 123 -4.18 -19.20 -7.84
N SER A 124 -5.35 -19.32 -7.22
CA SER A 124 -6.52 -18.52 -7.60
C SER A 124 -6.36 -17.06 -7.22
N THR A 125 -6.88 -16.15 -8.05
CA THR A 125 -6.90 -14.73 -7.75
C THR A 125 -7.94 -14.43 -6.68
N LYS A 126 -7.55 -13.63 -5.67
CA LYS A 126 -8.42 -13.10 -4.63
C LYS A 126 -8.47 -11.58 -4.73
N TYR A 127 -9.65 -11.03 -4.42
CA TYR A 127 -9.90 -9.59 -4.41
C TYR A 127 -10.40 -9.20 -3.03
N PHE A 128 -9.76 -8.20 -2.42
CA PHE A 128 -10.13 -7.65 -1.12
C PHE A 128 -10.48 -6.17 -1.31
N GLY A 129 -11.71 -5.79 -1.01
CA GLY A 129 -12.20 -4.42 -1.10
C GLY A 129 -12.15 -3.68 0.24
N LYS A 130 -12.43 -2.38 0.23
CA LYS A 130 -12.59 -1.60 1.46
C LYS A 130 -13.63 -2.21 2.42
N SER A 131 -14.73 -2.75 1.88
CA SER A 131 -15.81 -3.36 2.65
C SER A 131 -15.45 -4.69 3.28
N ASP A 132 -14.40 -5.36 2.77
CA ASP A 132 -14.00 -6.68 3.27
C ASP A 132 -13.05 -6.57 4.46
N VAL A 133 -12.61 -5.35 4.76
CA VAL A 133 -11.65 -5.04 5.80
C VAL A 133 -12.31 -4.10 6.78
N GLY A 134 -12.74 -4.62 7.93
CA GLY A 134 -13.30 -3.79 9.00
C GLY A 134 -12.23 -2.87 9.61
N TYR A 135 -12.67 -1.70 10.08
CA TYR A 135 -11.80 -0.70 10.71
C TYR A 135 -10.95 -1.27 11.87
N ASP A 136 -11.51 -2.21 12.65
CA ASP A 136 -10.83 -2.87 13.77
C ASP A 136 -9.87 -3.98 13.33
N ASN A 137 -9.92 -4.40 12.07
CA ASN A 137 -9.10 -5.45 11.49
C ASN A 137 -8.36 -4.95 10.24
N PHE A 138 -7.89 -3.70 10.25
CA PHE A 138 -7.23 -3.11 9.10
C PHE A 138 -5.88 -3.81 8.81
N ASP A 139 -5.97 -5.08 8.54
CA ASP A 139 -4.89 -5.91 8.02
C ASP A 139 -4.92 -5.98 6.47
N ILE A 140 -5.48 -4.95 5.82
CA ILE A 140 -5.45 -4.82 4.35
C ILE A 140 -4.01 -4.84 3.82
N LEU A 141 -3.07 -4.55 4.70
CA LEU A 141 -1.65 -4.61 4.42
C LEU A 141 -1.05 -6.01 4.71
N LYS A 142 -1.80 -6.89 5.37
CA LYS A 142 -1.42 -8.29 5.61
C LYS A 142 -2.19 -9.29 4.74
N ALA A 143 -3.18 -8.81 3.97
CA ALA A 143 -3.89 -9.62 2.97
C ALA A 143 -3.02 -9.82 1.68
#